data_95d4292ec94add3ace5858ac25669b34
#
_entry.id   95d4292ec94add3ace5858ac25669b34
#
_cell.length_a   1.000
_cell.length_b   1.000
_cell.length_c   1.000
_cell.angle_alpha   90.00
_cell.angle_beta   90.00
_cell.angle_gamma   90.00
#
_symmetry.space_group_name_H-M   'P 1'
#
loop_
_entity.id
_entity.type
_entity.pdbx_description
1 polymer ?
#
loop_
_entity_poly.entity_id
_entity_poly.type
_entity_poly.pdbx_seq_one_letter_code
_entity_poly.pdbx_strand_id
1 'polypeptide(L)'
;MAARTTSHPAEHLVRLAGVVAVFLVAFLLVRRAVIPQDFGKLGHYRPAALDDNRSKAMVFAGQTECVLCHETEDKDRKSNSHAKVSCEACHGPSAAHANANDQSQQKPAKLDIVALCAGCHAKDVAKPAALPQVVVAQHNADAGACINCHHPHKPKF
;
A
#
# COMPACT_ATOMS: atom_id res chain seq x y z
N MET A 1 47.04 -46.05 -39.78
CA MET A 1 45.64 -46.38 -40.11
C MET A 1 44.76 -45.65 -39.10
N ALA A 2 44.15 -44.55 -39.49
CA ALA A 2 43.24 -43.79 -38.60
C ALA A 2 41.84 -44.40 -38.69
N ALA A 3 41.32 -44.89 -37.58
CA ALA A 3 39.96 -45.41 -37.49
C ALA A 3 38.95 -44.26 -37.76
N ARG A 4 38.26 -44.33 -38.91
CA ARG A 4 37.09 -43.48 -39.16
C ARG A 4 35.98 -43.90 -38.20
N THR A 5 35.73 -43.11 -37.17
CA THR A 5 34.53 -43.22 -36.37
C THR A 5 33.35 -42.81 -37.27
N THR A 6 32.58 -43.80 -37.73
CA THR A 6 31.29 -43.55 -38.41
C THR A 6 30.31 -42.99 -37.39
N SER A 7 30.24 -41.68 -37.26
CA SER A 7 29.20 -41.04 -36.47
C SER A 7 27.84 -41.31 -37.10
N HIS A 8 26.92 -41.94 -36.36
CA HIS A 8 25.56 -42.12 -36.82
C HIS A 8 24.95 -40.77 -37.19
N PRO A 9 24.21 -40.64 -38.30
CA PRO A 9 23.66 -39.35 -38.75
C PRO A 9 22.74 -38.68 -37.73
N ALA A 10 22.25 -39.44 -36.73
CA ALA A 10 21.40 -38.91 -35.64
C ALA A 10 22.19 -38.57 -34.34
N GLU A 11 23.49 -38.74 -34.28
CA GLU A 11 24.27 -38.57 -33.03
C GLU A 11 24.17 -37.15 -32.48
N HIS A 12 24.18 -36.13 -33.35
CA HIS A 12 24.02 -34.74 -32.95
C HIS A 12 22.62 -34.44 -32.44
N LEU A 13 21.58 -35.09 -32.97
CA LEU A 13 20.22 -34.95 -32.46
C LEU A 13 20.05 -35.54 -31.07
N VAL A 14 20.66 -36.69 -30.81
CA VAL A 14 20.68 -37.33 -29.48
C VAL A 14 21.43 -36.46 -28.48
N ARG A 15 22.56 -35.89 -28.86
CA ARG A 15 23.30 -34.94 -28.00
C ARG A 15 22.49 -33.70 -27.71
N LEU A 16 21.82 -33.11 -28.71
CA LEU A 16 20.95 -31.95 -28.54
C LEU A 16 19.77 -32.29 -27.63
N ALA A 17 19.09 -33.43 -27.87
CA ALA A 17 18.02 -33.88 -27.01
C ALA A 17 18.45 -34.08 -25.55
N GLY A 18 19.65 -34.63 -25.33
CA GLY A 18 20.25 -34.75 -24.00
C GLY A 18 20.45 -33.40 -23.31
N VAL A 19 20.99 -32.43 -24.01
CA VAL A 19 21.18 -31.06 -23.49
C VAL A 19 19.84 -30.44 -23.14
N VAL A 20 18.86 -30.51 -24.03
CA VAL A 20 17.50 -29.99 -23.78
C VAL A 20 16.84 -30.66 -22.56
N ALA A 21 16.98 -31.99 -22.46
CA ALA A 21 16.47 -32.75 -21.31
C ALA A 21 17.08 -32.28 -19.99
N VAL A 22 18.43 -32.09 -19.97
CA VAL A 22 19.13 -31.58 -18.78
C VAL A 22 18.60 -30.18 -18.40
N PHE A 23 18.46 -29.28 -19.37
CA PHE A 23 17.89 -27.94 -19.10
C PHE A 23 16.46 -28.00 -18.59
N LEU A 24 15.61 -28.85 -19.14
CA LEU A 24 14.23 -29.03 -18.67
C LEU A 24 14.20 -29.57 -17.24
N VAL A 25 14.98 -30.56 -16.92
CA VAL A 25 15.07 -31.10 -15.55
C VAL A 25 15.57 -30.02 -14.59
N ALA A 26 16.65 -29.32 -14.94
CA ALA A 26 17.16 -28.22 -14.14
C ALA A 26 16.10 -27.12 -13.93
N PHE A 27 15.41 -26.72 -14.98
CA PHE A 27 14.30 -25.75 -14.90
C PHE A 27 13.19 -26.21 -13.95
N LEU A 28 12.75 -27.47 -14.06
CA LEU A 28 11.70 -28.03 -13.20
C LEU A 28 12.13 -28.08 -11.74
N LEU A 29 13.38 -28.43 -11.46
CA LEU A 29 13.94 -28.46 -10.11
C LEU A 29 14.01 -27.04 -9.51
N VAL A 30 14.55 -26.07 -10.26
CA VAL A 30 14.60 -24.67 -9.84
C VAL A 30 13.19 -24.12 -9.64
N ARG A 31 12.30 -24.36 -10.59
CA ARG A 31 10.88 -23.96 -10.46
C ARG A 31 10.24 -24.48 -9.19
N ARG A 32 10.46 -25.79 -8.89
CA ARG A 32 9.91 -26.41 -7.67
C ARG A 32 10.53 -25.84 -6.38
N ALA A 33 11.79 -25.41 -6.42
CA ALA A 33 12.48 -24.82 -5.28
C ALA A 33 12.07 -23.36 -5.02
N VAL A 34 11.80 -22.60 -6.09
CA VAL A 34 11.54 -21.15 -6.01
C VAL A 34 10.05 -20.82 -5.86
N ILE A 35 9.17 -21.58 -6.53
CA ILE A 35 7.72 -21.32 -6.46
C ILE A 35 7.13 -21.88 -5.18
N PRO A 36 6.50 -21.05 -4.33
CA PRO A 36 5.81 -21.50 -3.12
C PRO A 36 4.71 -22.52 -3.44
N GLN A 37 4.48 -23.46 -2.52
CA GLN A 37 3.50 -24.55 -2.70
C GLN A 37 2.04 -24.06 -2.81
N ASP A 38 1.76 -22.87 -2.31
CA ASP A 38 0.46 -22.22 -2.35
C ASP A 38 0.24 -21.36 -3.60
N PHE A 39 1.27 -21.20 -4.45
CA PHE A 39 1.16 -20.40 -5.67
C PHE A 39 0.08 -20.96 -6.61
N GLY A 40 -0.85 -20.10 -7.00
CA GLY A 40 -1.93 -20.45 -7.92
C GLY A 40 -3.18 -21.01 -7.24
N LYS A 41 -3.23 -21.20 -5.91
CA LYS A 41 -4.44 -21.68 -5.21
C LYS A 41 -5.64 -20.74 -5.33
N LEU A 42 -5.40 -19.45 -5.39
CA LEU A 42 -6.45 -18.41 -5.50
C LEU A 42 -6.29 -17.56 -6.77
N GLY A 43 -5.64 -18.06 -7.82
CA GLY A 43 -5.30 -17.32 -9.02
C GLY A 43 -3.79 -17.23 -9.24
N HIS A 44 -3.33 -16.52 -10.27
CA HIS A 44 -1.93 -16.48 -10.65
C HIS A 44 -1.11 -15.51 -9.75
N TYR A 45 -1.09 -15.77 -8.44
CA TYR A 45 -0.32 -15.01 -7.46
C TYR A 45 0.04 -15.89 -6.25
N ARG A 46 0.81 -15.34 -5.29
CA ARG A 46 1.22 -15.99 -4.04
C ARG A 46 0.21 -15.69 -2.91
N PRO A 47 -0.72 -16.57 -2.56
CA PRO A 47 -1.71 -16.34 -1.51
C PRO A 47 -1.11 -16.10 -0.13
N ALA A 48 0.01 -16.73 0.20
CA ALA A 48 0.71 -16.53 1.47
C ALA A 48 1.08 -15.06 1.76
N ALA A 49 1.14 -14.21 0.74
CA ALA A 49 1.33 -12.77 0.92
C ALA A 49 0.20 -12.12 1.75
N LEU A 50 -1.01 -12.68 1.71
CA LEU A 50 -2.12 -12.22 2.55
C LEU A 50 -1.86 -12.56 4.02
N ASP A 51 -1.37 -13.77 4.29
CA ASP A 51 -1.07 -14.21 5.65
C ASP A 51 0.17 -13.49 6.20
N ASP A 52 1.19 -13.26 5.35
CA ASP A 52 2.34 -12.41 5.68
C ASP A 52 1.88 -10.99 6.13
N ASN A 53 0.89 -10.42 5.45
CA ASN A 53 0.35 -9.12 5.82
C ASN A 53 -0.54 -9.18 7.06
N ARG A 54 -1.34 -10.21 7.23
CA ARG A 54 -2.20 -10.41 8.41
C ARG A 54 -1.40 -10.64 9.68
N SER A 55 -0.23 -11.26 9.58
CA SER A 55 0.66 -11.53 10.73
C SER A 55 1.39 -10.29 11.25
N LYS A 56 1.40 -9.19 10.49
CA LYS A 56 2.00 -7.92 10.94
C LYS A 56 1.20 -7.33 12.09
N ALA A 57 1.90 -6.69 13.03
CA ALA A 57 1.26 -5.96 14.11
C ALA A 57 0.31 -4.89 13.54
N MET A 58 -0.88 -4.77 14.14
CA MET A 58 -1.84 -3.73 13.78
C MET A 58 -1.27 -2.36 14.13
N VAL A 59 -1.16 -1.50 13.13
CA VAL A 59 -0.63 -0.14 13.29
C VAL A 59 -1.73 0.92 13.38
N PHE A 60 -2.97 0.54 13.00
CA PHE A 60 -4.15 1.38 13.11
C PHE A 60 -4.90 1.09 14.41
N ALA A 61 -5.28 2.13 15.14
CA ALA A 61 -6.08 2.02 16.35
C ALA A 61 -7.56 1.77 16.04
N GLY A 62 -8.03 2.38 14.95
CA GLY A 62 -9.44 2.44 14.62
C GLY A 62 -10.16 3.60 15.30
N GLN A 63 -11.24 4.06 14.67
CA GLN A 63 -11.95 5.26 15.11
C GLN A 63 -12.54 5.14 16.51
N THR A 64 -12.96 3.96 16.95
CA THR A 64 -13.55 3.73 18.26
C THR A 64 -12.60 4.12 19.38
N GLU A 65 -11.32 3.74 19.25
CA GLU A 65 -10.30 4.08 20.26
C GLU A 65 -10.02 5.59 20.32
N CYS A 66 -10.03 6.26 19.17
CA CYS A 66 -9.83 7.71 19.12
C CYS A 66 -10.91 8.47 19.87
N VAL A 67 -12.17 8.05 19.71
CA VAL A 67 -13.36 8.74 20.27
C VAL A 67 -13.39 8.69 21.79
N LEU A 68 -12.77 7.71 22.43
CA LEU A 68 -12.72 7.60 23.89
C LEU A 68 -12.09 8.84 24.56
N CYS A 69 -11.15 9.50 23.85
CA CYS A 69 -10.47 10.70 24.36
C CYS A 69 -10.78 11.96 23.52
N HIS A 70 -11.09 11.81 22.23
CA HIS A 70 -11.28 12.90 21.26
C HIS A 70 -12.75 13.02 20.81
N GLU A 71 -13.68 13.00 21.78
CA GLU A 71 -15.13 13.06 21.51
C GLU A 71 -15.55 14.34 20.80
N THR A 72 -14.96 15.48 21.15
CA THR A 72 -15.29 16.78 20.57
C THR A 72 -14.96 16.84 19.09
N GLU A 73 -13.75 16.39 18.73
CA GLU A 73 -13.26 16.34 17.35
C GLU A 73 -14.10 15.37 16.50
N ASP A 74 -14.54 14.26 17.08
CA ASP A 74 -15.42 13.30 16.40
C ASP A 74 -16.82 13.88 16.16
N LYS A 75 -17.42 14.56 17.14
CA LYS A 75 -18.71 15.26 16.99
C LYS A 75 -18.63 16.30 15.88
N ASP A 76 -17.59 17.11 15.90
CA ASP A 76 -17.35 18.15 14.90
C ASP A 76 -17.22 17.55 13.51
N ARG A 77 -16.39 16.52 13.35
CA ARG A 77 -16.21 15.81 12.10
C ARG A 77 -17.51 15.18 11.59
N LYS A 78 -18.24 14.44 12.44
CA LYS A 78 -19.50 13.76 12.09
C LYS A 78 -20.60 14.69 11.63
N SER A 79 -20.63 15.92 12.14
CA SER A 79 -21.61 16.92 11.77
C SER A 79 -21.26 17.73 10.52
N ASN A 80 -20.15 17.43 9.86
CA ASN A 80 -19.61 18.20 8.73
C ASN A 80 -19.23 17.32 7.52
N SER A 81 -18.67 17.93 6.49
CA SER A 81 -18.37 17.30 5.20
C SER A 81 -17.40 16.11 5.30
N HIS A 82 -16.54 16.06 6.33
CA HIS A 82 -15.62 14.95 6.58
C HIS A 82 -16.22 13.81 7.43
N ALA A 83 -17.54 13.75 7.59
CA ALA A 83 -18.22 12.75 8.43
C ALA A 83 -17.81 11.29 8.13
N LYS A 84 -17.52 10.98 6.88
CA LYS A 84 -17.13 9.64 6.42
C LYS A 84 -15.61 9.43 6.34
N VAL A 85 -14.81 10.44 6.65
CA VAL A 85 -13.33 10.34 6.64
C VAL A 85 -12.88 9.86 8.02
N SER A 86 -12.11 8.77 8.08
CA SER A 86 -11.60 8.27 9.36
C SER A 86 -10.52 9.19 9.94
N CYS A 87 -10.36 9.17 11.26
CA CYS A 87 -9.32 9.96 11.94
C CYS A 87 -7.93 9.66 11.36
N GLU A 88 -7.61 8.39 11.20
CA GLU A 88 -6.32 7.92 10.73
C GLU A 88 -6.07 8.13 9.22
N ALA A 89 -7.10 8.50 8.45
CA ALA A 89 -6.91 8.93 7.06
C ALA A 89 -6.10 10.25 6.97
N CYS A 90 -6.22 11.09 8.01
CA CYS A 90 -5.49 12.34 8.13
C CYS A 90 -4.31 12.23 9.10
N HIS A 91 -4.52 11.63 10.28
CA HIS A 91 -3.53 11.56 11.35
C HIS A 91 -2.54 10.40 11.20
N GLY A 92 -2.76 9.50 10.23
CA GLY A 92 -1.93 8.32 10.02
C GLY A 92 -2.15 7.22 11.08
N PRO A 93 -1.41 6.10 10.99
CA PRO A 93 -1.52 4.98 11.91
C PRO A 93 -1.20 5.41 13.34
N SER A 94 -2.11 5.20 14.26
CA SER A 94 -2.03 5.77 15.62
C SER A 94 -2.21 4.73 16.73
N ALA A 95 -2.07 3.42 16.45
CA ALA A 95 -2.19 2.38 17.47
C ALA A 95 -1.18 2.55 18.63
N ALA A 96 0.04 2.99 18.33
CA ALA A 96 1.06 3.26 19.35
C ALA A 96 0.63 4.39 20.30
N HIS A 97 -0.01 5.45 19.77
CA HIS A 97 -0.56 6.54 20.57
C HIS A 97 -1.74 6.06 21.41
N ALA A 98 -2.73 5.39 20.79
CA ALA A 98 -3.96 4.96 21.48
C ALA A 98 -3.69 3.94 22.61
N ASN A 99 -2.70 3.06 22.43
CA ASN A 99 -2.38 2.00 23.37
C ASN A 99 -1.25 2.38 24.37
N ALA A 100 -0.74 3.61 24.30
CA ALA A 100 0.31 4.05 25.21
C ALA A 100 -0.22 4.26 26.65
N ASN A 101 0.59 3.95 27.66
CA ASN A 101 0.27 4.28 29.05
C ASN A 101 0.25 5.79 29.28
N ASP A 102 1.05 6.53 28.51
CA ASP A 102 1.08 7.99 28.48
C ASP A 102 1.03 8.46 27.01
N GLN A 103 -0.14 8.84 26.54
CA GLN A 103 -0.39 9.31 25.18
C GLN A 103 0.38 10.59 24.84
N SER A 104 0.77 11.38 25.86
CA SER A 104 1.55 12.60 25.64
C SER A 104 2.95 12.31 25.10
N GLN A 105 3.50 11.13 25.41
CA GLN A 105 4.82 10.68 24.95
C GLN A 105 4.79 10.03 23.56
N GLN A 106 3.66 9.47 23.19
CA GLN A 106 3.47 8.76 21.91
C GLN A 106 2.60 9.58 20.95
N LYS A 107 3.01 10.81 20.68
CA LYS A 107 2.25 11.68 19.78
C LYS A 107 2.23 11.13 18.36
N PRO A 108 1.09 11.31 17.63
CA PRO A 108 1.03 11.02 16.18
C PRO A 108 2.12 11.78 15.41
N ALA A 109 2.47 11.27 14.24
CA ALA A 109 3.48 11.89 13.39
C ALA A 109 3.07 13.32 13.01
N LYS A 110 4.08 14.20 12.92
CA LYS A 110 3.85 15.57 12.42
C LYS A 110 3.44 15.51 10.95
N LEU A 111 2.34 16.17 10.62
CA LEU A 111 1.74 16.15 9.27
C LEU A 111 2.29 17.30 8.42
N ASP A 112 2.56 17.00 7.15
CA ASP A 112 2.60 18.02 6.11
C ASP A 112 1.17 18.35 5.70
N ILE A 113 0.64 19.43 6.24
CA ILE A 113 -0.77 19.82 6.08
C ILE A 113 -1.12 20.11 4.62
N VAL A 114 -0.23 20.75 3.88
CA VAL A 114 -0.49 21.10 2.47
C VAL A 114 -0.55 19.82 1.63
N ALA A 115 0.44 18.95 1.75
CA ALA A 115 0.47 17.67 1.03
C ALA A 115 -0.73 16.79 1.39
N LEU A 116 -1.11 16.74 2.68
CA LEU A 116 -2.24 15.96 3.17
C LEU A 116 -3.57 16.42 2.55
N CYS A 117 -3.89 17.70 2.64
CA CYS A 117 -5.12 18.25 2.09
C CYS A 117 -5.15 18.16 0.56
N ALA A 118 -4.05 18.50 -0.10
CA ALA A 118 -3.90 18.46 -1.54
C ALA A 118 -4.06 17.03 -2.10
N GLY A 119 -3.70 16.00 -1.35
CA GLY A 119 -3.90 14.60 -1.72
C GLY A 119 -5.32 14.31 -2.18
N CYS A 120 -6.31 14.88 -1.47
CA CYS A 120 -7.73 14.78 -1.85
C CYS A 120 -8.20 16.01 -2.64
N HIS A 121 -7.83 17.23 -2.25
CA HIS A 121 -8.44 18.47 -2.73
C HIS A 121 -7.70 19.16 -3.89
N ALA A 122 -6.48 18.76 -4.24
CA ALA A 122 -5.85 19.31 -5.44
C ALA A 122 -6.63 18.91 -6.69
N LYS A 123 -6.77 19.85 -7.63
CA LYS A 123 -7.49 19.65 -8.90
C LYS A 123 -6.85 18.52 -9.71
N ASP A 124 -7.66 17.53 -10.04
CA ASP A 124 -7.26 16.37 -10.83
C ASP A 124 -8.44 15.87 -11.65
N VAL A 125 -8.21 15.55 -12.92
CA VAL A 125 -9.23 15.06 -13.85
C VAL A 125 -9.77 13.67 -13.46
N ALA A 126 -9.02 12.89 -12.70
CA ALA A 126 -9.42 11.57 -12.23
C ALA A 126 -10.30 11.62 -10.97
N LYS A 127 -10.44 12.78 -10.32
CA LYS A 127 -11.26 12.92 -9.11
C LYS A 127 -12.72 13.23 -9.45
N PRO A 128 -13.68 12.73 -8.64
CA PRO A 128 -15.11 13.02 -8.83
C PRO A 128 -15.39 14.53 -8.82
N ALA A 129 -16.24 15.00 -9.71
CA ALA A 129 -16.63 16.42 -9.78
C ALA A 129 -17.35 16.92 -8.51
N ALA A 130 -17.99 16.01 -7.75
CA ALA A 130 -18.64 16.32 -6.47
C ALA A 130 -17.65 16.57 -5.33
N LEU A 131 -16.37 16.19 -5.48
CA LEU A 131 -15.33 16.48 -4.50
C LEU A 131 -14.87 17.94 -4.69
N PRO A 132 -14.91 18.79 -3.68
CA PRO A 132 -14.37 20.15 -3.78
C PRO A 132 -12.87 20.10 -4.14
N GLN A 133 -12.50 20.74 -5.23
CA GLN A 133 -11.14 20.73 -5.76
C GLN A 133 -10.63 22.16 -5.92
N VAL A 134 -9.33 22.34 -5.72
CA VAL A 134 -8.67 23.62 -5.76
C VAL A 134 -7.33 23.53 -6.52
N VAL A 135 -7.00 24.56 -7.27
CA VAL A 135 -5.65 24.74 -7.82
C VAL A 135 -4.80 25.38 -6.72
N VAL A 136 -4.04 24.57 -5.99
CA VAL A 136 -3.31 24.98 -4.78
C VAL A 136 -2.45 26.22 -5.01
N ALA A 137 -1.73 26.29 -6.14
CA ALA A 137 -0.89 27.44 -6.49
C ALA A 137 -1.65 28.76 -6.73
N GLN A 138 -2.98 28.70 -6.94
CA GLN A 138 -3.84 29.87 -7.20
C GLN A 138 -4.77 30.15 -6.03
N HIS A 139 -4.86 29.25 -5.07
CA HIS A 139 -5.74 29.35 -3.92
C HIS A 139 -4.98 29.97 -2.75
N ASN A 140 -4.91 31.30 -2.74
CA ASN A 140 -4.33 32.08 -1.64
C ASN A 140 -2.92 31.57 -1.23
N ALA A 141 -2.00 31.53 -2.21
CA ALA A 141 -0.65 30.97 -2.07
C ALA A 141 0.15 31.52 -0.88
N ASP A 142 -0.14 32.75 -0.45
CA ASP A 142 0.54 33.42 0.66
C ASP A 142 -0.03 33.09 2.04
N ALA A 143 -1.14 32.36 2.12
CA ALA A 143 -1.81 32.06 3.39
C ALA A 143 -1.12 30.96 4.22
N GLY A 144 -0.09 30.31 3.69
CA GLY A 144 0.60 29.20 4.34
C GLY A 144 -0.22 27.92 4.36
N ALA A 145 -0.33 27.25 5.53
CA ALA A 145 -1.04 25.98 5.63
C ALA A 145 -2.57 26.15 5.52
N CYS A 146 -3.22 25.19 4.89
CA CYS A 146 -4.69 25.18 4.68
C CYS A 146 -5.48 25.41 5.98
N ILE A 147 -4.97 24.91 7.13
CA ILE A 147 -5.58 25.04 8.45
C ILE A 147 -5.59 26.47 9.00
N ASN A 148 -4.89 27.41 8.39
CA ASN A 148 -4.93 28.82 8.80
C ASN A 148 -6.31 29.46 8.51
N CYS A 149 -7.04 28.91 7.53
CA CYS A 149 -8.39 29.38 7.16
C CYS A 149 -9.44 28.27 7.28
N HIS A 150 -9.08 27.00 7.11
CA HIS A 150 -10.01 25.87 7.13
C HIS A 150 -9.85 25.04 8.39
N HIS A 151 -10.95 24.77 9.08
CA HIS A 151 -10.97 23.85 10.22
C HIS A 151 -11.21 22.42 9.72
N PRO A 152 -10.24 21.50 9.80
CA PRO A 152 -10.36 20.17 9.19
C PRO A 152 -11.49 19.32 9.79
N HIS A 153 -11.82 19.49 11.08
CA HIS A 153 -12.94 18.80 11.72
C HIS A 153 -14.29 19.50 11.47
N LYS A 154 -14.28 20.78 11.13
CA LYS A 154 -15.47 21.59 10.78
C LYS A 154 -15.27 22.31 9.44
N PRO A 155 -15.01 21.61 8.33
CA PRO A 155 -14.85 22.30 7.06
C PRO A 155 -16.14 23.01 6.68
N LYS A 156 -16.06 24.31 6.58
CA LYS A 156 -17.14 25.18 6.05
C LYS A 156 -16.66 25.79 4.76
N PHE A 157 -17.55 25.89 3.79
CA PHE A 157 -17.37 26.60 2.53
C PHE A 157 -18.09 27.92 2.57
#